data_5ee37358410a7a641a4fc1a831f85512
#
_entry.id   5ee37358410a7a641a4fc1a831f85512
#
_cell.length_a   1.000
_cell.length_b   1.000
_cell.length_c   1.000
_cell.angle_alpha   90.00
_cell.angle_beta   90.00
_cell.angle_gamma   90.00
#
_symmetry.space_group_name_H-M   'P 1'
#
loop_
_entity.id
_entity.type
_entity.pdbx_description
1 polymer ?
#
loop_
_entity_poly.entity_id
_entity_poly.type
_entity_poly.pdbx_seq_one_letter_code
_entity_poly.pdbx_strand_id
1 'polypeptide(L)'
;PSATVWSRADMLALQDILDPTDILLISDEVYEHMVFDAPTQESTHESAARFPGLAARAFIVSSFGKTYHVTGWKVGYVAAPAALTVEFRKVHQFNVFTVNTPVQYALAQYMADPQPYLALPAFYQRKRDLFRDGLQKTRLRLLPSEGTYFQCVDISAVSDLKEADFCQWLTTELGVAAIPMSAFYGDGFDQRVVRFCFAKKDETLLSALERLQKL
;
A
#
# COMPACT_ATOMS: atom_id res chain seq x y z
N PRO A 1 0.75 -3.59 -4.35
CA PRO A 1 1.51 -2.84 -5.36
C PRO A 1 0.61 -2.17 -6.39
N SER A 2 -0.60 -2.72 -6.65
CA SER A 2 -1.54 -2.30 -7.71
C SER A 2 -2.28 -0.98 -7.44
N ALA A 3 -2.30 -0.48 -6.22
CA ALA A 3 -3.10 0.65 -5.76
C ALA A 3 -4.63 0.41 -5.80
N THR A 4 -5.07 -0.82 -5.98
CA THR A 4 -6.47 -1.25 -5.84
C THR A 4 -6.78 -1.65 -4.41
N VAL A 5 -8.05 -1.60 -4.04
CA VAL A 5 -8.55 -1.98 -2.71
C VAL A 5 -9.50 -3.17 -2.86
N TRP A 6 -9.39 -4.13 -1.96
CA TRP A 6 -10.31 -5.26 -1.92
C TRP A 6 -11.67 -4.80 -1.41
N SER A 7 -12.71 -5.13 -2.16
CA SER A 7 -14.08 -4.82 -1.80
C SER A 7 -14.63 -5.84 -0.78
N ARG A 8 -15.74 -5.51 -0.16
CA ARG A 8 -16.48 -6.46 0.67
C ARG A 8 -16.86 -7.74 -0.08
N ALA A 9 -17.20 -7.63 -1.37
CA ALA A 9 -17.52 -8.79 -2.20
C ALA A 9 -16.29 -9.68 -2.43
N ASP A 10 -15.11 -9.10 -2.65
CA ASP A 10 -13.86 -9.84 -2.79
C ASP A 10 -13.50 -10.58 -1.49
N MET A 11 -13.70 -9.94 -0.33
CA MET A 11 -13.44 -10.56 0.96
C MET A 11 -14.38 -11.72 1.26
N LEU A 12 -15.66 -11.60 0.90
CA LEU A 12 -16.62 -12.70 1.01
C LEU A 12 -16.27 -13.84 0.06
N ALA A 13 -15.91 -13.54 -1.18
CA ALA A 13 -15.48 -14.56 -2.14
C ALA A 13 -14.20 -15.28 -1.67
N LEU A 14 -13.27 -14.56 -1.06
CA LEU A 14 -12.08 -15.16 -0.44
C LEU A 14 -12.48 -16.09 0.72
N GLN A 15 -13.43 -15.67 1.56
CA GLN A 15 -13.94 -16.51 2.64
C GLN A 15 -14.54 -17.81 2.10
N ASP A 16 -15.41 -17.71 1.10
CA ASP A 16 -16.05 -18.89 0.48
C ASP A 16 -15.01 -19.88 -0.11
N ILE A 17 -13.93 -19.36 -0.69
CA ILE A 17 -12.81 -20.18 -1.20
C ILE A 17 -12.05 -20.88 -0.07
N LEU A 18 -11.84 -20.20 1.05
CA LEU A 18 -11.03 -20.73 2.15
C LEU A 18 -11.83 -21.62 3.11
N ASP A 19 -13.14 -21.43 3.24
CA ASP A 19 -13.99 -22.16 4.20
C ASP A 19 -13.87 -23.68 4.10
N PRO A 20 -13.82 -24.32 2.90
CA PRO A 20 -13.66 -25.78 2.80
C PRO A 20 -12.22 -26.27 2.99
N THR A 21 -11.28 -25.40 3.44
CA THR A 21 -9.85 -25.71 3.55
C THR A 21 -9.31 -25.44 4.95
N ASP A 22 -8.10 -25.96 5.24
CA ASP A 22 -7.32 -25.65 6.43
C ASP A 22 -6.28 -24.55 6.19
N ILE A 23 -6.38 -23.80 5.08
CA ILE A 23 -5.42 -22.75 4.71
C ILE A 23 -5.54 -21.60 5.70
N LEU A 24 -4.41 -21.18 6.26
CA LEU A 24 -4.29 -19.97 7.07
C LEU A 24 -4.11 -18.75 6.18
N LEU A 25 -4.62 -17.61 6.63
CA LEU A 25 -4.52 -16.34 5.92
C LEU A 25 -3.49 -15.44 6.60
N ILE A 26 -2.63 -14.79 5.81
CA ILE A 26 -1.87 -13.61 6.24
C ILE A 26 -2.46 -12.42 5.49
N SER A 27 -3.13 -11.53 6.23
CA SER A 27 -3.69 -10.29 5.70
C SER A 27 -2.76 -9.13 6.01
N ASP A 28 -2.04 -8.63 5.00
CA ASP A 28 -1.19 -7.44 5.15
C ASP A 28 -2.05 -6.18 4.95
N GLU A 29 -2.38 -5.53 6.05
CA GLU A 29 -3.28 -4.37 6.10
C GLU A 29 -2.53 -3.07 6.41
N VAL A 30 -1.25 -3.00 6.05
CA VAL A 30 -0.36 -1.86 6.36
C VAL A 30 -0.86 -0.50 5.82
N TYR A 31 -1.75 -0.49 4.83
CA TYR A 31 -2.35 0.71 4.24
C TYR A 31 -3.81 0.94 4.66
N GLU A 32 -4.26 0.36 5.77
CA GLU A 32 -5.65 0.43 6.26
C GLU A 32 -6.22 1.85 6.37
N HIS A 33 -5.38 2.86 6.62
CA HIS A 33 -5.76 4.27 6.72
C HIS A 33 -5.54 5.07 5.42
N MET A 34 -5.32 4.41 4.28
CA MET A 34 -5.02 5.07 3.01
C MET A 34 -5.93 4.54 1.90
N VAL A 35 -7.22 4.68 2.09
CA VAL A 35 -8.27 4.37 1.10
C VAL A 35 -8.96 5.67 0.70
N PHE A 36 -9.26 5.83 -0.58
CA PHE A 36 -9.74 7.08 -1.18
C PHE A 36 -11.14 6.92 -1.75
N ASP A 37 -11.80 8.08 -2.01
CA ASP A 37 -13.12 8.15 -2.66
C ASP A 37 -14.20 7.31 -1.99
N ALA A 38 -14.03 7.00 -0.71
CA ALA A 38 -15.00 6.25 0.05
C ALA A 38 -16.29 7.09 0.20
N PRO A 39 -17.44 6.62 -0.28
CA PRO A 39 -18.70 7.37 -0.20
C PRO A 39 -19.20 7.53 1.24
N THR A 40 -18.73 6.72 2.15
CA THR A 40 -19.01 6.80 3.60
C THR A 40 -17.77 6.38 4.39
N GLN A 41 -17.70 6.74 5.67
CA GLN A 41 -16.63 6.23 6.57
C GLN A 41 -16.66 4.69 6.69
N GLU A 42 -17.78 4.05 6.38
CA GLU A 42 -17.94 2.60 6.43
C GLU A 42 -17.36 1.88 5.22
N SER A 43 -17.13 2.57 4.11
CA SER A 43 -16.57 2.01 2.87
C SER A 43 -15.08 2.24 2.71
N THR A 44 -14.34 2.34 3.82
CA THR A 44 -12.91 2.56 3.81
C THR A 44 -12.16 1.25 3.57
N HIS A 45 -11.57 0.67 4.57
CA HIS A 45 -10.78 -0.55 4.49
C HIS A 45 -11.60 -1.77 4.94
N GLU A 46 -11.64 -2.83 4.13
CA GLU A 46 -12.28 -4.09 4.45
C GLU A 46 -11.26 -5.05 5.11
N SER A 47 -11.06 -4.86 6.42
CA SER A 47 -10.18 -5.75 7.19
C SER A 47 -10.72 -7.18 7.26
N ALA A 48 -9.83 -8.18 7.18
CA ALA A 48 -10.15 -9.59 7.42
C ALA A 48 -10.80 -9.83 8.80
N ALA A 49 -10.56 -8.94 9.78
CA ALA A 49 -11.20 -8.99 11.09
C ALA A 49 -12.73 -8.82 11.05
N ARG A 50 -13.28 -8.22 10.00
CA ARG A 50 -14.73 -7.98 9.83
C ARG A 50 -15.48 -9.21 9.30
N PHE A 51 -14.77 -10.24 8.89
CA PHE A 51 -15.31 -11.46 8.28
C PHE A 51 -15.00 -12.65 9.19
N PRO A 52 -16.00 -13.21 9.90
CA PRO A 52 -15.77 -14.23 10.94
C PRO A 52 -14.98 -15.46 10.44
N GLY A 53 -15.25 -15.96 9.23
CA GLY A 53 -14.53 -17.09 8.65
C GLY A 53 -13.06 -16.76 8.35
N LEU A 54 -12.75 -15.55 7.89
CA LEU A 54 -11.38 -15.10 7.68
C LEU A 54 -10.69 -14.79 9.02
N ALA A 55 -11.35 -14.08 9.92
CA ALA A 55 -10.81 -13.72 11.23
C ALA A 55 -10.38 -14.95 12.06
N ALA A 56 -11.12 -16.05 11.95
CA ALA A 56 -10.84 -17.30 12.69
C ALA A 56 -9.53 -17.98 12.25
N ARG A 57 -8.98 -17.66 11.09
CA ARG A 57 -7.78 -18.27 10.49
C ARG A 57 -6.71 -17.28 10.04
N ALA A 58 -6.84 -16.00 10.42
CA ALA A 58 -5.97 -14.96 9.92
C ALA A 58 -4.92 -14.50 10.92
N PHE A 59 -3.73 -14.23 10.41
CA PHE A 59 -2.78 -13.27 10.97
C PHE A 59 -2.99 -11.94 10.26
N ILE A 60 -3.60 -10.98 10.94
CA ILE A 60 -3.85 -9.64 10.40
C ILE A 60 -2.66 -8.77 10.80
N VAL A 61 -1.89 -8.34 9.82
CA VAL A 61 -0.62 -7.64 10.00
C VAL A 61 -0.77 -6.19 9.63
N SER A 62 -0.36 -5.29 10.49
CA SER A 62 -0.26 -3.88 10.17
C SER A 62 0.99 -3.25 10.79
N SER A 63 1.27 -2.00 10.44
CA SER A 63 2.50 -1.33 10.81
C SER A 63 2.27 0.14 11.14
N PHE A 64 2.89 0.61 12.20
CA PHE A 64 2.93 2.05 12.52
C PHE A 64 3.76 2.85 11.52
N GLY A 65 4.65 2.17 10.78
CA GLY A 65 5.59 2.79 9.85
C GLY A 65 4.94 3.60 8.73
N LYS A 66 3.84 3.11 8.15
CA LYS A 66 3.12 3.80 7.07
C LYS A 66 2.16 4.84 7.62
N THR A 67 1.43 4.49 8.65
CA THR A 67 0.43 5.35 9.29
C THR A 67 1.06 6.61 9.92
N TYR A 68 2.22 6.47 10.56
CA TYR A 68 2.86 7.56 11.28
C TYR A 68 4.19 8.03 10.65
N HIS A 69 4.45 7.68 9.40
CA HIS A 69 5.67 8.11 8.66
C HIS A 69 7.00 7.69 9.32
N VAL A 70 6.98 6.59 10.06
CA VAL A 70 8.14 6.09 10.83
C VAL A 70 8.57 4.70 10.35
N THR A 71 8.57 4.47 9.05
CA THR A 71 8.91 3.16 8.44
C THR A 71 10.25 2.61 8.93
N GLY A 72 11.23 3.47 9.18
CA GLY A 72 12.56 3.12 9.69
C GLY A 72 12.56 2.62 11.15
N TRP A 73 11.51 2.87 11.93
CA TRP A 73 11.41 2.40 13.31
C TRP A 73 11.13 0.90 13.42
N LYS A 74 10.66 0.26 12.36
CA LYS A 74 10.47 -1.19 12.25
C LYS A 74 9.56 -1.77 13.33
N VAL A 75 8.43 -1.12 13.60
CA VAL A 75 7.42 -1.56 14.57
C VAL A 75 6.07 -1.75 13.87
N GLY A 76 5.45 -2.88 14.11
CA GLY A 76 4.11 -3.24 13.65
C GLY A 76 3.41 -4.12 14.66
N TYR A 77 2.25 -4.59 14.31
CA TYR A 77 1.48 -5.50 15.15
C TYR A 77 0.81 -6.59 14.33
N VAL A 78 0.46 -7.66 15.01
CA VAL A 78 -0.33 -8.77 14.47
C VAL A 78 -1.52 -9.00 15.36
N ALA A 79 -2.70 -9.01 14.77
CA ALA A 79 -3.93 -9.48 15.42
C ALA A 79 -4.29 -10.87 14.89
N ALA A 80 -4.56 -11.82 15.78
CA ALA A 80 -4.89 -13.19 15.41
C ALA A 80 -5.68 -13.87 16.54
N PRO A 81 -6.43 -14.95 16.26
CA PRO A 81 -7.05 -15.79 17.29
C PRO A 81 -6.02 -16.28 18.31
N ALA A 82 -6.49 -16.55 19.54
CA ALA A 82 -5.61 -16.95 20.64
C ALA A 82 -4.70 -18.15 20.30
N ALA A 83 -5.24 -19.16 19.63
CA ALA A 83 -4.46 -20.35 19.22
C ALA A 83 -3.31 -19.99 18.26
N LEU A 84 -3.58 -19.17 17.26
CA LEU A 84 -2.53 -18.71 16.31
C LEU A 84 -1.55 -17.76 17.00
N THR A 85 -2.01 -16.90 17.91
CA THR A 85 -1.17 -15.99 18.68
C THR A 85 -0.14 -16.75 19.54
N VAL A 86 -0.54 -17.87 20.15
CA VAL A 86 0.37 -18.71 20.94
C VAL A 86 1.52 -19.24 20.08
N GLU A 87 1.22 -19.75 18.89
CA GLU A 87 2.23 -20.28 17.96
C GLU A 87 3.11 -19.16 17.39
N PHE A 88 2.52 -18.03 17.03
CA PHE A 88 3.26 -16.83 16.59
C PHE A 88 4.28 -16.39 17.66
N ARG A 89 3.89 -16.33 18.93
CA ARG A 89 4.78 -15.91 20.03
C ARG A 89 5.96 -16.85 20.23
N LYS A 90 5.79 -18.16 20.03
CA LYS A 90 6.91 -19.13 20.09
C LYS A 90 7.98 -18.80 19.04
N VAL A 91 7.57 -18.47 17.81
CA VAL A 91 8.51 -18.09 16.75
C VAL A 91 9.12 -16.72 17.03
N HIS A 92 8.30 -15.74 17.40
CA HIS A 92 8.73 -14.37 17.66
C HIS A 92 9.78 -14.29 18.76
N GLN A 93 9.65 -15.10 19.82
CA GLN A 93 10.61 -15.17 20.93
C GLN A 93 12.03 -15.46 20.47
N PHE A 94 12.21 -16.32 19.47
CA PHE A 94 13.53 -16.71 18.98
C PHE A 94 14.00 -15.90 17.78
N ASN A 95 13.08 -15.29 17.03
CA ASN A 95 13.41 -14.53 15.83
C ASN A 95 13.68 -13.05 16.14
N VAL A 96 12.85 -12.44 16.99
CA VAL A 96 12.91 -11.01 17.34
C VAL A 96 13.23 -10.79 18.81
N PHE A 97 12.80 -11.69 19.69
CA PHE A 97 12.86 -11.64 21.14
C PHE A 97 11.95 -10.54 21.71
N THR A 98 12.24 -9.26 21.46
CA THR A 98 11.46 -8.12 21.91
C THR A 98 11.52 -6.98 20.89
N VAL A 99 10.49 -6.17 20.84
CA VAL A 99 10.43 -4.94 20.04
C VAL A 99 10.98 -3.77 20.87
N ASN A 100 11.58 -2.78 20.22
CA ASN A 100 12.17 -1.60 20.86
C ASN A 100 11.19 -0.93 21.84
N THR A 101 11.46 -1.03 23.13
CA THR A 101 10.57 -0.57 24.20
C THR A 101 10.33 0.94 24.19
N PRO A 102 11.37 1.83 24.10
CA PRO A 102 11.15 3.27 23.97
C PRO A 102 10.21 3.66 22.82
N VAL A 103 10.33 2.99 21.68
CA VAL A 103 9.48 3.26 20.52
C VAL A 103 8.02 2.86 20.80
N GLN A 104 7.79 1.74 21.49
CA GLN A 104 6.43 1.33 21.89
C GLN A 104 5.77 2.37 22.79
N TYR A 105 6.48 2.91 23.78
CA TYR A 105 5.95 3.96 24.65
C TYR A 105 5.69 5.28 23.89
N ALA A 106 6.60 5.67 22.99
CA ALA A 106 6.40 6.86 22.16
C ALA A 106 5.16 6.73 21.26
N LEU A 107 4.98 5.57 20.61
CA LEU A 107 3.79 5.30 19.79
C LEU A 107 2.51 5.28 20.64
N ALA A 108 2.52 4.62 21.78
CA ALA A 108 1.35 4.57 22.68
C ALA A 108 0.92 5.98 23.11
N GLN A 109 1.89 6.86 23.44
CA GLN A 109 1.60 8.24 23.78
C GLN A 109 1.07 9.04 22.58
N TYR A 110 1.68 8.88 21.41
CA TYR A 110 1.28 9.59 20.17
C TYR A 110 -0.11 9.19 19.68
N MET A 111 -0.45 7.91 19.80
CA MET A 111 -1.75 7.34 19.40
C MET A 111 -2.92 7.78 20.29
N ALA A 112 -2.66 8.43 21.44
CA ALA A 112 -3.72 9.02 22.26
C ALA A 112 -4.51 10.10 21.50
N ASP A 113 -3.89 10.76 20.52
CA ASP A 113 -4.58 11.61 19.54
C ASP A 113 -4.90 10.79 18.29
N PRO A 114 -6.20 10.59 17.92
CA PRO A 114 -6.58 9.85 16.73
C PRO A 114 -6.42 10.67 15.43
N GLN A 115 -6.30 11.99 15.49
CA GLN A 115 -6.28 12.86 14.30
C GLN A 115 -5.17 12.50 13.29
N PRO A 116 -3.94 12.14 13.69
CA PRO A 116 -2.90 11.78 12.74
C PRO A 116 -3.26 10.65 11.77
N TYR A 117 -4.00 9.63 12.20
CA TYR A 117 -4.41 8.55 11.31
C TYR A 117 -5.78 8.80 10.66
N LEU A 118 -6.70 9.47 11.34
CA LEU A 118 -8.01 9.82 10.76
C LEU A 118 -7.91 10.84 9.62
N ALA A 119 -6.88 11.70 9.62
CA ALA A 119 -6.64 12.68 8.57
C ALA A 119 -5.91 12.10 7.34
N LEU A 120 -5.32 10.90 7.42
CA LEU A 120 -4.51 10.33 6.36
C LEU A 120 -5.25 10.13 5.02
N PRO A 121 -6.50 9.63 4.99
CA PRO A 121 -7.22 9.47 3.73
C PRO A 121 -7.29 10.78 2.95
N ALA A 122 -7.78 11.85 3.57
CA ALA A 122 -7.88 13.16 2.93
C ALA A 122 -6.51 13.75 2.54
N PHE A 123 -5.49 13.56 3.38
CA PHE A 123 -4.13 14.01 3.10
C PHE A 123 -3.55 13.37 1.84
N TYR A 124 -3.64 12.04 1.72
CA TYR A 124 -3.09 11.33 0.56
C TYR A 124 -3.99 11.42 -0.66
N GLN A 125 -5.31 11.50 -0.50
CA GLN A 125 -6.23 11.74 -1.61
C GLN A 125 -5.91 13.05 -2.32
N ARG A 126 -5.69 14.14 -1.58
CA ARG A 126 -5.28 15.43 -2.17
C ARG A 126 -3.96 15.31 -2.97
N LYS A 127 -2.97 14.57 -2.45
CA LYS A 127 -1.70 14.35 -3.17
C LYS A 127 -1.87 13.47 -4.41
N ARG A 128 -2.71 12.43 -4.31
CA ARG A 128 -3.10 11.60 -5.44
C ARG A 128 -3.73 12.45 -6.54
N ASP A 129 -4.72 13.26 -6.19
CA ASP A 129 -5.45 14.06 -7.14
C ASP A 129 -4.55 15.09 -7.82
N LEU A 130 -3.73 15.81 -7.06
CA LEU A 130 -2.70 16.70 -7.60
C LEU A 130 -1.79 16.00 -8.63
N PHE A 131 -1.32 14.80 -8.30
CA PHE A 131 -0.42 14.06 -9.18
C PHE A 131 -1.16 13.51 -10.41
N ARG A 132 -2.37 12.98 -10.25
CA ARG A 132 -3.21 12.48 -11.34
C ARG A 132 -3.60 13.58 -12.32
N ASP A 133 -4.00 14.74 -11.83
CA ASP A 133 -4.36 15.91 -12.66
C ASP A 133 -3.18 16.36 -13.55
N GLY A 134 -1.97 16.28 -13.02
CA GLY A 134 -0.76 16.57 -13.79
C GLY A 134 -0.43 15.47 -14.81
N LEU A 135 -0.57 14.20 -14.43
CA LEU A 135 -0.32 13.06 -15.32
C LEU A 135 -1.33 12.98 -16.47
N GLN A 136 -2.59 13.41 -16.28
CA GLN A 136 -3.60 13.49 -17.35
C GLN A 136 -3.18 14.41 -18.52
N LYS A 137 -2.23 15.30 -18.30
CA LYS A 137 -1.67 16.17 -19.33
C LYS A 137 -0.52 15.51 -20.11
N THR A 138 -0.17 14.29 -19.79
CA THR A 138 0.83 13.47 -20.48
C THR A 138 0.13 12.42 -21.36
N ARG A 139 0.91 11.66 -22.16
CA ARG A 139 0.39 10.52 -22.92
C ARG A 139 0.36 9.21 -22.10
N LEU A 140 0.75 9.24 -20.83
CA LEU A 140 0.66 8.09 -19.94
C LEU A 140 -0.80 7.74 -19.65
N ARG A 141 -1.16 6.45 -19.71
CA ARG A 141 -2.51 6.01 -19.38
C ARG A 141 -2.59 5.66 -17.89
N LEU A 142 -3.37 6.43 -17.13
CA LEU A 142 -3.54 6.23 -15.71
C LEU A 142 -4.41 5.00 -15.43
N LEU A 143 -3.93 4.15 -14.51
CA LEU A 143 -4.71 3.05 -13.95
C LEU A 143 -5.43 3.52 -12.66
N PRO A 144 -6.40 2.74 -12.14
CA PRO A 144 -7.07 3.05 -10.88
C PRO A 144 -6.07 3.27 -9.73
N SER A 145 -6.42 4.17 -8.81
CA SER A 145 -5.67 4.42 -7.57
C SER A 145 -6.68 4.70 -6.46
N GLU A 146 -7.11 3.62 -5.82
CA GLU A 146 -8.18 3.58 -4.82
C GLU A 146 -7.63 3.67 -3.40
N GLY A 147 -6.35 3.34 -3.23
CA GLY A 147 -5.67 3.34 -1.94
C GLY A 147 -4.16 3.37 -2.07
N THR A 148 -3.47 3.33 -0.93
CA THR A 148 -2.02 3.45 -0.79
C THR A 148 -1.51 4.86 -1.14
N TYR A 149 -0.26 5.01 -1.54
CA TYR A 149 0.29 6.27 -2.07
C TYR A 149 1.02 6.05 -3.41
N PHE A 150 0.45 5.15 -4.23
CA PHE A 150 1.01 4.81 -5.53
C PHE A 150 0.04 5.11 -6.66
N GLN A 151 0.61 5.50 -7.81
CA GLN A 151 -0.09 5.61 -9.08
C GLN A 151 0.58 4.72 -10.11
N CYS A 152 -0.14 3.71 -10.58
CA CYS A 152 0.27 2.89 -11.70
C CYS A 152 -0.15 3.55 -13.01
N VAL A 153 0.73 3.50 -14.01
CA VAL A 153 0.47 4.02 -15.35
C VAL A 153 0.96 3.03 -16.42
N ASP A 154 0.19 2.90 -17.47
CA ASP A 154 0.59 2.17 -18.67
C ASP A 154 1.41 3.11 -19.58
N ILE A 155 2.57 2.63 -20.00
CA ILE A 155 3.56 3.36 -20.81
C ILE A 155 3.49 3.06 -22.31
N SER A 156 2.56 2.21 -22.74
CA SER A 156 2.51 1.71 -24.14
C SER A 156 2.35 2.82 -25.18
N ALA A 157 1.76 3.96 -24.83
CA ALA A 157 1.59 5.10 -25.71
C ALA A 157 2.84 5.99 -25.83
N VAL A 158 3.84 5.81 -24.96
CA VAL A 158 5.02 6.72 -24.88
C VAL A 158 6.35 6.01 -25.16
N SER A 159 6.43 4.68 -25.00
CA SER A 159 7.69 3.95 -25.16
C SER A 159 7.45 2.50 -25.54
N ASP A 160 8.36 1.91 -26.30
CA ASP A 160 8.42 0.47 -26.60
C ASP A 160 9.38 -0.29 -25.71
N LEU A 161 10.07 0.37 -24.80
CA LEU A 161 10.96 -0.24 -23.83
C LEU A 161 10.19 -1.16 -22.87
N LYS A 162 10.86 -2.18 -22.36
CA LYS A 162 10.38 -2.94 -21.20
C LYS A 162 10.30 -2.06 -19.97
N GLU A 163 9.47 -2.42 -19.00
CA GLU A 163 9.25 -1.64 -17.78
C GLU A 163 10.54 -1.28 -17.05
N ALA A 164 11.47 -2.24 -16.88
CA ALA A 164 12.74 -2.01 -16.19
C ALA A 164 13.62 -1.02 -16.93
N ASP A 165 13.76 -1.19 -18.25
CA ASP A 165 14.56 -0.30 -19.11
C ASP A 165 13.94 1.10 -19.16
N PHE A 166 12.61 1.18 -19.22
CA PHE A 166 11.90 2.46 -19.18
C PHE A 166 12.11 3.18 -17.84
N CYS A 167 12.04 2.48 -16.70
CA CYS A 167 12.30 3.07 -15.39
C CYS A 167 13.74 3.59 -15.26
N GLN A 168 14.71 2.85 -15.81
CA GLN A 168 16.10 3.31 -15.85
C GLN A 168 16.24 4.56 -16.72
N TRP A 169 15.73 4.52 -17.95
CA TRP A 169 15.74 5.64 -18.88
C TRP A 169 15.05 6.88 -18.28
N LEU A 170 13.87 6.71 -17.68
CA LEU A 170 13.12 7.78 -17.04
C LEU A 170 13.94 8.47 -15.94
N THR A 171 14.70 7.68 -15.18
CA THR A 171 15.55 8.18 -14.10
C THR A 171 16.76 8.94 -14.65
N THR A 172 17.43 8.40 -15.68
CA THR A 172 18.67 9.01 -16.24
C THR A 172 18.38 10.22 -17.09
N GLU A 173 17.36 10.18 -17.95
CA GLU A 173 17.09 11.23 -18.93
C GLU A 173 16.13 12.31 -18.41
N LEU A 174 15.12 11.93 -17.63
CA LEU A 174 14.13 12.88 -17.10
C LEU A 174 14.30 13.17 -15.61
N GLY A 175 15.14 12.39 -14.90
CA GLY A 175 15.37 12.57 -13.47
C GLY A 175 14.10 12.27 -12.63
N VAL A 176 13.24 11.36 -13.09
CA VAL A 176 12.03 10.93 -12.38
C VAL A 176 12.10 9.41 -12.16
N ALA A 177 12.04 8.98 -10.90
CA ALA A 177 12.10 7.57 -10.56
C ALA A 177 10.70 6.93 -10.56
N ALA A 178 10.61 5.74 -11.15
CA ALA A 178 9.45 4.86 -11.09
C ALA A 178 9.92 3.43 -10.78
N ILE A 179 8.98 2.55 -10.45
CA ILE A 179 9.25 1.13 -10.20
C ILE A 179 8.53 0.31 -11.27
N PRO A 180 9.22 -0.64 -11.95
CA PRO A 180 8.58 -1.53 -12.90
C PRO A 180 7.66 -2.49 -12.17
N MET A 181 6.44 -2.72 -12.68
CA MET A 181 5.50 -3.67 -12.08
C MET A 181 5.95 -5.12 -12.25
N SER A 182 6.72 -5.43 -13.29
CA SER A 182 7.36 -6.73 -13.51
C SER A 182 8.25 -7.20 -12.34
N ALA A 183 8.78 -6.27 -11.54
CA ALA A 183 9.54 -6.59 -10.32
C ALA A 183 8.73 -7.32 -9.23
N PHE A 184 7.39 -7.33 -9.33
CA PHE A 184 6.50 -8.01 -8.40
C PHE A 184 6.04 -9.39 -8.90
N TYR A 185 6.46 -9.81 -10.09
CA TYR A 185 6.16 -11.11 -10.67
C TYR A 185 7.38 -12.01 -10.64
N GLY A 186 7.19 -13.27 -10.20
CA GLY A 186 8.28 -14.24 -10.10
C GLY A 186 8.91 -14.62 -11.45
N ASP A 187 8.14 -14.49 -12.53
CA ASP A 187 8.55 -14.74 -13.92
C ASP A 187 8.97 -13.46 -14.66
N GLY A 188 8.90 -12.29 -13.98
CA GLY A 188 9.22 -11.01 -14.59
C GLY A 188 8.21 -10.56 -15.65
N PHE A 189 6.96 -11.03 -15.59
CA PHE A 189 5.90 -10.68 -16.54
C PHE A 189 5.75 -9.17 -16.70
N ASP A 190 5.98 -8.69 -17.92
CA ASP A 190 5.97 -7.26 -18.28
C ASP A 190 4.61 -6.88 -18.88
N GLN A 191 3.88 -6.01 -18.19
CA GLN A 191 2.56 -5.51 -18.60
C GLN A 191 2.62 -4.10 -19.22
N ARG A 192 3.81 -3.54 -19.39
CA ARG A 192 4.02 -2.15 -19.80
C ARG A 192 3.47 -1.15 -18.77
N VAL A 193 3.55 -1.51 -17.48
CA VAL A 193 3.04 -0.71 -16.36
C VAL A 193 4.18 -0.35 -15.41
N VAL A 194 4.29 0.94 -15.08
CA VAL A 194 5.21 1.42 -14.06
C VAL A 194 4.46 2.11 -12.93
N ARG A 195 5.05 2.13 -11.74
CA ARG A 195 4.45 2.66 -10.50
C ARG A 195 5.21 3.87 -10.00
N PHE A 196 4.53 5.00 -9.89
CA PHE A 196 5.00 6.19 -9.18
C PHE A 196 4.57 6.19 -7.72
N CYS A 197 5.35 6.90 -6.87
CA CYS A 197 5.02 7.14 -5.47
C CYS A 197 4.73 8.63 -5.28
N PHE A 198 3.49 8.97 -4.86
CA PHE A 198 3.12 10.35 -4.57
C PHE A 198 3.24 10.75 -3.09
N ALA A 199 3.80 9.90 -2.22
CA ALA A 199 4.17 10.26 -0.86
C ALA A 199 5.41 11.16 -0.85
N LYS A 200 5.28 12.35 -1.44
CA LYS A 200 6.32 13.36 -1.61
C LYS A 200 5.77 14.74 -1.24
N LYS A 201 6.66 15.74 -1.11
CA LYS A 201 6.24 17.13 -1.02
C LYS A 201 5.58 17.57 -2.33
N ASP A 202 4.66 18.52 -2.25
CA ASP A 202 3.93 18.99 -3.43
C ASP A 202 4.87 19.58 -4.48
N GLU A 203 5.91 20.31 -4.06
CA GLU A 203 6.93 20.86 -4.96
C GLU A 203 7.68 19.75 -5.73
N THR A 204 7.94 18.62 -5.07
CA THR A 204 8.58 17.46 -5.71
C THR A 204 7.66 16.82 -6.76
N LEU A 205 6.36 16.71 -6.45
CA LEU A 205 5.36 16.19 -7.39
C LEU A 205 5.23 17.11 -8.60
N LEU A 206 5.11 18.42 -8.39
CA LEU A 206 5.00 19.40 -9.46
C LEU A 206 6.24 19.39 -10.37
N SER A 207 7.44 19.38 -9.79
CA SER A 207 8.69 19.28 -10.57
C SER A 207 8.79 17.98 -11.36
N ALA A 208 8.34 16.85 -10.82
CA ALA A 208 8.28 15.59 -11.57
C ALA A 208 7.27 15.66 -12.72
N LEU A 209 6.10 16.27 -12.51
CA LEU A 209 5.07 16.45 -13.53
C LEU A 209 5.55 17.31 -14.69
N GLU A 210 6.26 18.42 -14.43
CA GLU A 210 6.86 19.27 -15.48
C GLU A 210 7.81 18.47 -16.37
N ARG A 211 8.57 17.53 -15.81
CA ARG A 211 9.48 16.65 -16.55
C ARG A 211 8.72 15.60 -17.35
N LEU A 212 7.69 14.99 -16.76
CA LEU A 212 6.86 13.96 -17.39
C LEU A 212 6.01 14.49 -18.55
N GLN A 213 5.69 15.80 -18.58
CA GLN A 213 5.01 16.43 -19.72
C GLN A 213 5.84 16.43 -21.02
N LYS A 214 7.11 16.06 -20.97
CA LYS A 214 7.96 15.90 -22.16
C LYS A 214 7.76 14.54 -22.85
N LEU A 215 7.00 13.62 -22.23
CA LEU A 215 6.62 12.32 -22.81
C LEU A 215 5.45 12.47 -23.85
#